data_a10a90305d44a339666873efa912b8b3
#
_entry.id   a10a90305d44a339666873efa912b8b3
#
_cell.length_a   1.000
_cell.length_b   1.000
_cell.length_c   1.000
_cell.angle_alpha   90.00
_cell.angle_beta   90.00
_cell.angle_gamma   90.00
#
_symmetry.space_group_name_H-M   'P 1'
#
loop_
_entity.id
_entity.type
_entity.pdbx_description
1 polymer ?
#
loop_
_entity_poly.entity_id
_entity_poly.type
_entity_poly.pdbx_seq_one_letter_code
_entity_poly.pdbx_strand_id
1 'polypeptide(L)'
;LNIVLKREKEREGFYRDLPERLESLIDLRSLPFTTETDLARDGGRMLLCSQGEVQKVISEQTSGTTGAGKRVFYTEGDCEHTIELFMAGLGEFIYPGSITMVAMPFSGPFGLGELIAEAIRRLGAKPLSTGTGRTYGELNRILEEEQPDTYVGMPTALLSMLRMCGKGSIKRALVSGDACPKTVMKAIEEILQTRLWPHYGSREMGLGGAICCTAHEGMHMRENHCITEIIDENGNVLPDGKWGELVITTIGMEAQPLIRYRTGDWSRIIPGRCLCGSEIKRLDFVKRMDPLGSIREMDELLFEIPELVDYCVKIVDGKKEITALFTSDNGEERIRSVLEEKDIRSWNCKKAKWEDGALYPGKRVTR
;
A
#
# COMPACT_ATOMS: atom_id res chain seq x y z
N LEU A 1 -7.47 1.16 -23.77
CA LEU A 1 -6.22 0.50 -24.16
C LEU A 1 -5.88 0.78 -25.63
N ASN A 2 -6.78 0.56 -26.59
CA ASN A 2 -6.51 0.79 -28.02
C ASN A 2 -6.08 2.23 -28.35
N ILE A 3 -6.59 3.24 -27.62
CA ILE A 3 -6.12 4.62 -27.75
C ILE A 3 -4.66 4.73 -27.32
N VAL A 4 -4.27 4.07 -26.23
CA VAL A 4 -2.88 4.03 -25.73
C VAL A 4 -1.97 3.37 -26.77
N LEU A 5 -2.33 2.19 -27.27
CA LEU A 5 -1.54 1.46 -28.27
C LEU A 5 -1.31 2.28 -29.55
N LYS A 6 -2.37 2.93 -30.06
CA LYS A 6 -2.27 3.80 -31.23
C LYS A 6 -1.29 4.98 -30.98
N ARG A 7 -1.45 5.67 -29.85
CA ARG A 7 -0.55 6.79 -29.48
C ARG A 7 0.89 6.35 -29.31
N GLU A 8 1.12 5.18 -28.71
CA GLU A 8 2.47 4.61 -28.56
C GLU A 8 3.14 4.34 -29.92
N LYS A 9 2.38 3.86 -30.89
CA LYS A 9 2.88 3.66 -32.25
C LYS A 9 3.20 4.98 -32.97
N GLU A 10 2.29 5.94 -32.90
CA GLU A 10 2.43 7.26 -33.54
C GLU A 10 3.66 8.04 -33.04
N ARG A 11 4.01 7.90 -31.76
CA ARG A 11 5.14 8.61 -31.14
C ARG A 11 6.44 7.81 -31.07
N GLU A 12 6.47 6.60 -31.62
CA GLU A 12 7.57 5.65 -31.50
C GLU A 12 8.00 5.39 -30.03
N GLY A 13 7.01 5.29 -29.13
CA GLY A 13 7.17 5.09 -27.70
C GLY A 13 7.76 3.72 -27.33
N PHE A 14 7.69 3.38 -26.06
CA PHE A 14 8.20 2.09 -25.56
C PHE A 14 7.42 0.91 -26.15
N TYR A 15 6.09 1.05 -26.30
CA TYR A 15 5.19 0.00 -26.78
C TYR A 15 4.93 0.02 -28.30
N ARG A 16 5.73 0.76 -29.09
CA ARG A 16 5.51 0.92 -30.54
C ARG A 16 5.46 -0.37 -31.35
N ASP A 17 6.10 -1.42 -30.86
CA ASP A 17 6.16 -2.72 -31.55
C ASP A 17 4.93 -3.62 -31.23
N LEU A 18 4.04 -3.17 -30.32
CA LEU A 18 2.80 -3.84 -30.03
C LEU A 18 1.75 -3.60 -31.16
N PRO A 19 0.73 -4.46 -31.28
CA PRO A 19 -0.38 -4.21 -32.19
C PRO A 19 -1.04 -2.86 -31.89
N GLU A 20 -1.40 -2.12 -32.94
CA GLU A 20 -2.11 -0.84 -32.79
C GLU A 20 -3.52 -1.00 -32.18
N ARG A 21 -4.09 -2.20 -32.32
CA ARG A 21 -5.41 -2.53 -31.83
C ARG A 21 -5.49 -3.98 -31.37
N LEU A 22 -6.22 -4.18 -30.29
CA LEU A 22 -6.68 -5.50 -29.83
C LEU A 22 -8.19 -5.61 -30.09
N GLU A 23 -8.63 -6.75 -30.59
CA GLU A 23 -10.06 -6.99 -30.87
C GLU A 23 -10.81 -7.37 -29.58
N SER A 24 -10.10 -7.95 -28.60
CA SER A 24 -10.69 -8.37 -27.32
C SER A 24 -9.68 -8.23 -26.16
N LEU A 25 -10.17 -8.31 -24.92
CA LEU A 25 -9.31 -8.40 -23.75
C LEU A 25 -8.51 -9.71 -23.68
N ILE A 26 -8.95 -10.75 -24.41
CA ILE A 26 -8.20 -12.02 -24.48
C ILE A 26 -6.88 -11.81 -25.22
N ASP A 27 -6.87 -10.95 -26.23
CA ASP A 27 -5.68 -10.66 -27.03
C ASP A 27 -4.58 -9.99 -26.18
N LEU A 28 -4.97 -9.29 -25.10
CA LEU A 28 -4.03 -8.72 -24.13
C LEU A 28 -3.06 -9.78 -23.60
N ARG A 29 -3.53 -11.01 -23.42
CA ARG A 29 -2.74 -12.12 -22.86
C ARG A 29 -1.55 -12.51 -23.75
N SER A 30 -1.59 -12.18 -25.03
CA SER A 30 -0.50 -12.44 -25.99
C SER A 30 0.60 -11.38 -25.97
N LEU A 31 0.35 -10.23 -25.36
CA LEU A 31 1.34 -9.17 -25.29
C LEU A 31 2.45 -9.49 -24.29
N PRO A 32 3.69 -9.02 -24.52
CA PRO A 32 4.78 -9.19 -23.58
C PRO A 32 4.52 -8.48 -22.26
N PHE A 33 5.16 -8.95 -21.21
CA PHE A 33 5.12 -8.28 -19.92
C PHE A 33 6.05 -7.07 -19.89
N THR A 34 5.62 -6.05 -19.17
CA THR A 34 6.48 -4.95 -18.72
C THR A 34 7.00 -5.28 -17.32
N THR A 35 8.27 -5.08 -17.07
CA THR A 35 8.93 -5.40 -15.79
C THR A 35 9.39 -4.14 -15.06
N GLU A 36 9.72 -4.29 -13.79
CA GLU A 36 10.35 -3.23 -13.00
C GLU A 36 11.68 -2.75 -13.63
N THR A 37 12.44 -3.67 -14.22
CA THR A 37 13.68 -3.36 -14.92
C THR A 37 13.42 -2.50 -16.16
N ASP A 38 12.37 -2.80 -16.92
CA ASP A 38 11.98 -1.99 -18.09
C ASP A 38 11.58 -0.59 -17.65
N LEU A 39 10.76 -0.48 -16.60
CA LEU A 39 10.34 0.82 -16.07
C LEU A 39 11.52 1.64 -15.54
N ALA A 40 12.49 1.02 -14.88
CA ALA A 40 13.70 1.70 -14.41
C ALA A 40 14.59 2.19 -15.55
N ARG A 41 14.75 1.38 -16.61
CA ARG A 41 15.60 1.68 -17.76
C ARG A 41 14.94 2.66 -18.74
N ASP A 42 13.70 2.41 -19.09
CA ASP A 42 12.98 3.08 -20.20
C ASP A 42 11.76 3.91 -19.74
N GLY A 43 11.56 4.13 -18.44
CA GLY A 43 10.37 4.83 -17.91
C GLY A 43 10.08 6.18 -18.55
N GLY A 44 11.14 6.93 -18.97
CA GLY A 44 10.96 8.18 -19.72
C GLY A 44 10.38 7.99 -21.13
N ARG A 45 10.60 6.84 -21.76
CA ARG A 45 10.04 6.50 -23.08
C ARG A 45 8.58 6.01 -22.99
N MET A 46 8.13 5.65 -21.79
CA MET A 46 6.74 5.26 -21.51
C MET A 46 5.83 6.48 -21.27
N LEU A 47 6.38 7.70 -21.23
CA LEU A 47 5.63 8.92 -20.96
C LEU A 47 4.75 9.29 -22.16
N LEU A 48 3.42 9.34 -22.00
CA LEU A 48 2.43 9.66 -23.05
C LEU A 48 2.01 11.13 -23.10
N CYS A 49 2.37 11.92 -22.12
CA CYS A 49 2.09 13.35 -22.05
C CYS A 49 3.36 14.17 -22.34
N SER A 50 3.23 15.47 -22.55
CA SER A 50 4.36 16.38 -22.58
C SER A 50 4.96 16.56 -21.18
N GLN A 51 6.23 16.93 -21.11
CA GLN A 51 6.88 17.20 -19.81
C GLN A 51 6.22 18.35 -19.04
N GLY A 52 5.59 19.30 -19.74
CA GLY A 52 4.85 20.40 -19.13
C GLY A 52 3.54 19.99 -18.45
N GLU A 53 2.98 18.83 -18.82
CA GLU A 53 1.77 18.27 -18.20
C GLU A 53 2.07 17.40 -16.98
N VAL A 54 3.35 17.08 -16.75
CA VAL A 54 3.76 16.29 -15.57
C VAL A 54 3.68 17.14 -14.32
N GLN A 55 2.77 16.80 -13.42
CA GLN A 55 2.59 17.48 -12.13
C GLN A 55 3.43 16.84 -11.03
N LYS A 56 3.64 15.53 -11.08
CA LYS A 56 4.40 14.80 -10.09
C LYS A 56 5.27 13.71 -10.69
N VAL A 57 6.46 13.55 -10.12
CA VAL A 57 7.34 12.42 -10.37
C VAL A 57 7.67 11.76 -9.04
N ILE A 58 7.42 10.45 -8.95
CA ILE A 58 7.87 9.66 -7.82
C ILE A 58 9.07 8.83 -8.26
N SER A 59 10.21 9.08 -7.63
CA SER A 59 11.46 8.35 -7.88
C SER A 59 11.75 7.40 -6.72
N GLU A 60 12.13 6.17 -7.04
CA GLU A 60 12.59 5.19 -6.06
C GLU A 60 13.99 4.71 -6.44
N GLN A 61 14.95 4.82 -5.53
CA GLN A 61 16.22 4.16 -5.71
C GLN A 61 16.02 2.67 -5.46
N THR A 62 16.29 1.85 -6.47
CA THR A 62 16.33 0.40 -6.29
C THR A 62 17.53 0.07 -5.39
N SER A 63 17.26 -0.57 -4.26
CA SER A 63 18.29 -0.98 -3.31
C SER A 63 19.21 -2.00 -3.98
N GLY A 64 20.41 -1.57 -4.34
CA GLY A 64 21.48 -2.47 -4.81
C GLY A 64 21.96 -2.27 -6.25
N THR A 65 21.44 -1.30 -7.01
CA THR A 65 21.96 -0.97 -8.34
C THR A 65 22.40 0.50 -8.40
N THR A 66 23.57 0.74 -8.98
CA THR A 66 24.10 2.07 -9.33
C THR A 66 23.34 2.72 -10.49
N GLY A 67 22.18 2.19 -10.87
CA GLY A 67 21.33 2.65 -11.97
C GLY A 67 20.34 3.74 -11.58
N ALA A 68 19.78 4.42 -12.57
CA ALA A 68 18.69 5.36 -12.39
C ALA A 68 17.50 4.66 -11.72
N GLY A 69 17.01 5.20 -10.61
CA GLY A 69 15.86 4.62 -9.90
C GLY A 69 14.60 4.65 -10.75
N LYS A 70 13.69 3.74 -10.47
CA LYS A 70 12.37 3.69 -11.09
C LYS A 70 11.63 5.03 -10.90
N ARG A 71 11.11 5.60 -11.98
CA ARG A 71 10.33 6.84 -11.98
C ARG A 71 8.93 6.60 -12.51
N VAL A 72 7.94 7.08 -11.79
CA VAL A 72 6.55 7.08 -12.21
C VAL A 72 6.05 8.53 -12.27
N PHE A 73 5.40 8.86 -13.37
CA PHE A 73 4.96 10.20 -13.70
C PHE A 73 3.43 10.30 -13.61
N TYR A 74 2.95 11.46 -13.19
CA TYR A 74 1.51 11.73 -13.04
C TYR A 74 1.18 13.10 -13.62
N THR A 75 0.05 13.17 -14.31
CA THR A 75 -0.61 14.44 -14.66
C THR A 75 -1.51 14.90 -13.50
N GLU A 76 -2.11 16.08 -13.63
CA GLU A 76 -3.17 16.54 -12.75
C GLU A 76 -4.38 15.60 -12.78
N GLY A 77 -4.75 15.10 -13.98
CA GLY A 77 -5.81 14.13 -14.17
C GLY A 77 -5.55 12.80 -13.44
N ASP A 78 -4.31 12.30 -13.48
CA ASP A 78 -3.92 11.09 -12.73
C ASP A 78 -4.09 11.29 -11.21
N CYS A 79 -3.75 12.48 -10.70
CA CYS A 79 -3.92 12.83 -9.30
C CYS A 79 -5.41 12.96 -8.93
N GLU A 80 -6.22 13.59 -9.79
CA GLU A 80 -7.67 13.71 -9.61
C GLU A 80 -8.34 12.33 -9.55
N HIS A 81 -7.98 11.44 -10.43
CA HIS A 81 -8.45 10.06 -10.42
C HIS A 81 -8.11 9.33 -9.11
N THR A 82 -6.97 9.64 -8.48
CA THR A 82 -6.63 9.08 -7.17
C THR A 82 -7.54 9.64 -6.07
N ILE A 83 -7.83 10.94 -6.10
CA ILE A 83 -8.79 11.57 -5.17
C ILE A 83 -10.16 10.91 -5.29
N GLU A 84 -10.67 10.72 -6.52
CA GLU A 84 -11.97 10.07 -6.76
C GLU A 84 -12.05 8.66 -6.19
N LEU A 85 -10.98 7.86 -6.33
CA LEU A 85 -10.92 6.52 -5.73
C LEU A 85 -11.05 6.58 -4.21
N PHE A 86 -10.28 7.47 -3.58
CA PHE A 86 -10.36 7.62 -2.13
C PHE A 86 -11.70 8.20 -1.67
N MET A 87 -12.32 9.10 -2.43
CA MET A 87 -13.68 9.55 -2.16
C MET A 87 -14.68 8.40 -2.19
N ALA A 88 -14.61 7.53 -3.19
CA ALA A 88 -15.50 6.38 -3.29
C ALA A 88 -15.34 5.42 -2.10
N GLY A 89 -14.10 5.07 -1.75
CA GLY A 89 -13.84 4.11 -0.66
C GLY A 89 -14.04 4.70 0.73
N LEU A 90 -13.58 5.93 0.98
CA LEU A 90 -13.75 6.62 2.26
C LEU A 90 -15.20 7.01 2.51
N GLY A 91 -15.96 7.33 1.45
CA GLY A 91 -17.38 7.64 1.54
C GLY A 91 -18.26 6.51 2.09
N GLU A 92 -17.75 5.28 2.14
CA GLU A 92 -18.41 4.15 2.81
C GLU A 92 -18.54 4.34 4.33
N PHE A 93 -17.66 5.14 4.95
CA PHE A 93 -17.60 5.26 6.42
C PHE A 93 -17.20 6.65 6.94
N ILE A 94 -16.78 7.59 6.08
CA ILE A 94 -16.58 9.00 6.44
C ILE A 94 -17.85 9.78 6.11
N TYR A 95 -18.23 10.70 6.98
CA TYR A 95 -19.43 11.54 6.83
C TYR A 95 -19.10 13.01 7.11
N PRO A 96 -19.92 13.95 6.62
CA PRO A 96 -19.69 15.37 6.86
C PRO A 96 -19.57 15.70 8.36
N GLY A 97 -18.53 16.46 8.71
CA GLY A 97 -18.21 16.85 10.08
C GLY A 97 -17.35 15.85 10.87
N SER A 98 -17.08 14.65 10.35
CA SER A 98 -16.12 13.72 10.97
C SER A 98 -14.68 14.24 10.88
N ILE A 99 -13.80 13.78 11.77
CA ILE A 99 -12.39 14.15 11.82
C ILE A 99 -11.54 12.93 11.51
N THR A 100 -10.75 13.02 10.45
CA THR A 100 -9.94 11.88 9.99
C THR A 100 -8.45 12.18 10.16
N MET A 101 -7.76 11.40 10.97
CA MET A 101 -6.30 11.41 11.08
C MET A 101 -5.67 10.79 9.84
N VAL A 102 -4.89 11.56 9.08
CA VAL A 102 -4.16 11.10 7.90
C VAL A 102 -2.69 10.91 8.25
N ALA A 103 -2.30 9.67 8.55
CA ALA A 103 -0.95 9.27 8.92
C ALA A 103 -0.20 8.65 7.71
N MET A 104 -0.29 9.32 6.56
CA MET A 104 0.39 8.95 5.31
C MET A 104 1.47 9.98 4.98
N PRO A 105 2.49 9.63 4.17
CA PRO A 105 3.52 10.58 3.78
C PRO A 105 2.95 11.79 3.03
N PHE A 106 3.30 12.98 3.49
CA PHE A 106 3.06 14.25 2.81
C PHE A 106 4.37 14.64 2.10
N SER A 107 4.50 14.25 0.84
CA SER A 107 5.71 14.47 0.03
C SER A 107 5.57 15.66 -0.94
N GLY A 108 5.07 16.79 -0.44
CA GLY A 108 4.78 17.98 -1.23
C GLY A 108 3.45 17.89 -1.98
N PRO A 109 3.15 18.87 -2.86
CA PRO A 109 1.94 18.87 -3.66
C PRO A 109 1.73 17.55 -4.38
N PHE A 110 0.48 17.08 -4.42
CA PHE A 110 0.11 15.79 -5.01
C PHE A 110 0.76 14.56 -4.33
N GLY A 111 1.25 14.67 -3.09
CA GLY A 111 1.63 13.53 -2.26
C GLY A 111 0.41 12.70 -1.87
N LEU A 112 0.61 11.40 -1.60
CA LEU A 112 -0.50 10.52 -1.25
C LEU A 112 -1.32 11.06 -0.07
N GLY A 113 -0.65 11.58 0.97
CA GLY A 113 -1.31 12.21 2.13
C GLY A 113 -2.16 13.42 1.73
N GLU A 114 -1.67 14.27 0.79
CA GLU A 114 -2.42 15.42 0.29
C GLU A 114 -3.64 15.00 -0.53
N LEU A 115 -3.50 14.01 -1.41
CA LEU A 115 -4.61 13.51 -2.24
C LEU A 115 -5.71 12.90 -1.37
N ILE A 116 -5.34 12.14 -0.34
CA ILE A 116 -6.29 11.58 0.65
C ILE A 116 -6.95 12.72 1.45
N ALA A 117 -6.18 13.71 1.90
CA ALA A 117 -6.73 14.85 2.64
C ALA A 117 -7.73 15.64 1.79
N GLU A 118 -7.46 15.79 0.49
CA GLU A 118 -8.40 16.44 -0.44
C GLU A 118 -9.68 15.61 -0.62
N ALA A 119 -9.57 14.30 -0.77
CA ALA A 119 -10.74 13.41 -0.82
C ALA A 119 -11.62 13.56 0.43
N ILE A 120 -11.00 13.64 1.61
CA ILE A 120 -11.71 13.83 2.89
C ILE A 120 -12.42 15.19 2.93
N ARG A 121 -11.76 16.27 2.48
CA ARG A 121 -12.41 17.62 2.41
C ARG A 121 -13.61 17.60 1.49
N ARG A 122 -13.51 16.97 0.33
CA ARG A 122 -14.63 16.85 -0.64
C ARG A 122 -15.81 16.02 -0.10
N LEU A 123 -15.54 15.11 0.83
CA LEU A 123 -16.58 14.39 1.57
C LEU A 123 -17.22 15.22 2.70
N GLY A 124 -16.78 16.47 2.89
CA GLY A 124 -17.27 17.36 3.95
C GLY A 124 -16.71 17.08 5.35
N ALA A 125 -15.64 16.28 5.42
CA ALA A 125 -14.95 15.94 6.67
C ALA A 125 -13.66 16.75 6.86
N LYS A 126 -13.15 16.80 8.10
CA LYS A 126 -11.90 17.50 8.45
C LYS A 126 -10.72 16.53 8.38
N PRO A 127 -9.76 16.69 7.44
CA PRO A 127 -8.52 15.93 7.49
C PRO A 127 -7.57 16.52 8.54
N LEU A 128 -6.96 15.64 9.32
CA LEU A 128 -5.92 15.94 10.28
C LEU A 128 -4.59 15.39 9.72
N SER A 129 -3.86 16.24 9.02
CA SER A 129 -2.63 15.85 8.31
C SER A 129 -1.47 15.64 9.29
N THR A 130 -1.41 14.49 9.92
CA THR A 130 -0.38 14.17 10.90
C THR A 130 0.94 13.71 10.25
N GLY A 131 0.85 13.14 9.04
CA GLY A 131 2.02 12.55 8.41
C GLY A 131 2.55 11.32 9.16
N THR A 132 3.82 11.04 8.93
CA THR A 132 4.54 9.90 9.51
C THR A 132 5.71 10.40 10.38
N GLY A 133 6.22 9.54 11.28
CA GLY A 133 7.41 9.83 12.09
C GLY A 133 7.18 10.72 13.31
N ARG A 134 5.92 10.89 13.76
CA ARG A 134 5.64 11.58 15.02
C ARG A 134 5.96 10.70 16.21
N THR A 135 6.31 11.35 17.33
CA THR A 135 6.46 10.66 18.60
C THR A 135 5.12 10.19 19.17
N TYR A 136 5.15 9.20 20.03
CA TYR A 136 3.93 8.73 20.70
C TYR A 136 3.31 9.82 21.59
N GLY A 137 4.14 10.68 22.21
CA GLY A 137 3.66 11.85 22.96
C GLY A 137 2.89 12.84 22.10
N GLU A 138 3.37 13.14 20.87
CA GLU A 138 2.65 13.97 19.91
C GLU A 138 1.34 13.33 19.46
N LEU A 139 1.37 12.02 19.16
CA LEU A 139 0.18 11.27 18.74
C LEU A 139 -0.88 11.26 19.84
N ASN A 140 -0.47 11.03 21.10
CA ASN A 140 -1.38 11.05 22.24
C ASN A 140 -2.07 12.43 22.39
N ARG A 141 -1.28 13.51 22.30
CA ARG A 141 -1.82 14.87 22.36
C ARG A 141 -2.84 15.14 21.26
N ILE A 142 -2.54 14.70 20.02
CA ILE A 142 -3.47 14.81 18.89
C ILE A 142 -4.76 14.04 19.15
N LEU A 143 -4.68 12.83 19.70
CA LEU A 143 -5.86 12.03 20.04
C LEU A 143 -6.72 12.70 21.11
N GLU A 144 -6.11 13.34 22.10
CA GLU A 144 -6.81 14.03 23.20
C GLU A 144 -7.43 15.35 22.76
N GLU A 145 -6.69 16.19 22.02
CA GLU A 145 -7.10 17.54 21.65
C GLU A 145 -8.06 17.57 20.45
N GLU A 146 -7.76 16.78 19.39
CA GLU A 146 -8.49 16.84 18.12
C GLU A 146 -9.58 15.75 18.01
N GLN A 147 -9.51 14.72 18.83
CA GLN A 147 -10.48 13.63 18.90
C GLN A 147 -10.89 13.04 17.53
N PRO A 148 -9.94 12.61 16.68
CA PRO A 148 -10.27 12.01 15.40
C PRO A 148 -11.09 10.73 15.58
N ASP A 149 -12.16 10.56 14.80
CA ASP A 149 -13.00 9.36 14.83
C ASP A 149 -12.57 8.30 13.79
N THR A 150 -11.74 8.72 12.85
CA THR A 150 -11.28 7.88 11.74
C THR A 150 -9.77 8.02 11.55
N TYR A 151 -9.12 6.91 11.16
CA TYR A 151 -7.70 6.86 10.82
C TYR A 151 -7.50 6.41 9.38
N VAL A 152 -6.56 7.02 8.68
CA VAL A 152 -6.07 6.57 7.36
C VAL A 152 -4.55 6.53 7.42
N GLY A 153 -3.96 5.34 7.26
CA GLY A 153 -2.51 5.18 7.35
C GLY A 153 -2.06 3.74 7.31
N MET A 154 -0.83 3.50 7.77
CA MET A 154 -0.24 2.18 7.71
C MET A 154 -0.67 1.31 8.88
N PRO A 155 -0.90 -0.01 8.64
CA PRO A 155 -1.49 -0.90 9.64
C PRO A 155 -0.61 -1.03 10.89
N THR A 156 0.68 -1.21 10.72
CA THR A 156 1.60 -1.41 11.85
C THR A 156 1.81 -0.13 12.65
N ALA A 157 1.83 1.04 12.00
CA ALA A 157 1.89 2.33 12.70
C ALA A 157 0.61 2.58 13.52
N LEU A 158 -0.55 2.19 12.98
CA LEU A 158 -1.82 2.24 13.72
C LEU A 158 -1.76 1.35 14.98
N LEU A 159 -1.34 0.09 14.81
CA LEU A 159 -1.25 -0.83 15.95
C LEU A 159 -0.29 -0.32 17.03
N SER A 160 0.88 0.19 16.64
CA SER A 160 1.85 0.78 17.56
C SER A 160 1.25 1.96 18.35
N MET A 161 0.56 2.87 17.64
CA MET A 161 -0.14 3.98 18.27
C MET A 161 -1.23 3.50 19.23
N LEU A 162 -2.05 2.53 18.82
CA LEU A 162 -3.14 1.99 19.67
C LEU A 162 -2.59 1.32 20.93
N ARG A 163 -1.46 0.63 20.84
CA ARG A 163 -0.80 -0.03 22.00
C ARG A 163 -0.15 0.97 22.96
N MET A 164 0.37 2.08 22.44
CA MET A 164 0.99 3.12 23.27
C MET A 164 0.00 4.14 23.83
N CYS A 165 -0.87 4.67 22.98
CA CYS A 165 -1.74 5.81 23.31
C CYS A 165 -3.20 5.40 23.60
N GLY A 166 -3.55 4.13 23.31
CA GLY A 166 -4.95 3.72 23.28
C GLY A 166 -5.66 4.19 22.01
N LYS A 167 -6.95 3.86 21.89
CA LYS A 167 -7.72 4.19 20.68
C LYS A 167 -8.28 5.62 20.66
N GLY A 168 -8.29 6.30 21.80
CA GLY A 168 -8.95 7.61 21.91
C GLY A 168 -10.39 7.55 21.39
N SER A 169 -10.73 8.47 20.50
CA SER A 169 -12.01 8.55 19.80
C SER A 169 -12.09 7.76 18.48
N ILE A 170 -10.99 7.14 18.04
CA ILE A 170 -10.93 6.37 16.76
C ILE A 170 -11.89 5.18 16.81
N LYS A 171 -12.76 5.13 15.81
CA LYS A 171 -13.78 4.07 15.64
C LYS A 171 -13.61 3.30 14.34
N ARG A 172 -12.90 3.86 13.35
CA ARG A 172 -12.77 3.30 11.99
C ARG A 172 -11.38 3.53 11.46
N ALA A 173 -10.90 2.64 10.62
CA ALA A 173 -9.60 2.82 10.01
C ALA A 173 -9.53 2.21 8.60
N LEU A 174 -9.02 3.01 7.65
CA LEU A 174 -8.51 2.52 6.38
C LEU A 174 -7.01 2.29 6.53
N VAL A 175 -6.56 1.09 6.20
CA VAL A 175 -5.14 0.71 6.27
C VAL A 175 -4.57 0.52 4.88
N SER A 176 -3.42 1.14 4.63
CA SER A 176 -2.76 1.20 3.33
C SER A 176 -1.25 1.46 3.45
N GLY A 177 -0.55 1.41 2.34
CA GLY A 177 0.86 1.82 2.23
C GLY A 177 1.86 0.73 2.60
N ASP A 178 1.44 -0.31 3.28
CA ASP A 178 2.22 -1.51 3.58
C ASP A 178 1.32 -2.74 3.66
N ALA A 179 1.92 -3.93 3.65
CA ALA A 179 1.19 -5.16 3.90
C ALA A 179 0.54 -5.12 5.28
N CYS A 180 -0.68 -5.63 5.37
CA CYS A 180 -1.37 -5.79 6.65
C CYS A 180 -1.33 -7.27 7.06
N PRO A 181 -0.40 -7.68 7.96
CA PRO A 181 -0.38 -9.04 8.49
C PRO A 181 -1.70 -9.38 9.17
N LYS A 182 -2.11 -10.64 9.11
CA LYS A 182 -3.39 -11.06 9.72
C LYS A 182 -3.42 -10.80 11.22
N THR A 183 -2.29 -11.03 11.88
CA THR A 183 -2.12 -10.77 13.32
C THR A 183 -2.30 -9.29 13.65
N VAL A 184 -1.70 -8.40 12.83
CA VAL A 184 -1.85 -6.95 12.98
C VAL A 184 -3.30 -6.52 12.76
N MET A 185 -3.93 -7.03 11.69
CA MET A 185 -5.34 -6.75 11.39
C MET A 185 -6.24 -7.14 12.56
N LYS A 186 -6.10 -8.39 13.03
CA LYS A 186 -6.88 -8.93 14.16
C LYS A 186 -6.70 -8.09 15.43
N ALA A 187 -5.45 -7.76 15.78
CA ALA A 187 -5.18 -6.95 16.97
C ALA A 187 -5.80 -5.54 16.90
N ILE A 188 -5.76 -4.89 15.74
CA ILE A 188 -6.40 -3.59 15.55
C ILE A 188 -7.93 -3.72 15.64
N GLU A 189 -8.53 -4.70 14.97
CA GLU A 189 -9.99 -4.94 14.99
C GLU A 189 -10.49 -5.24 16.41
N GLU A 190 -9.72 -5.99 17.20
CA GLU A 190 -10.02 -6.25 18.62
C GLU A 190 -9.96 -4.97 19.48
N ILE A 191 -8.97 -4.10 19.26
CA ILE A 191 -8.87 -2.83 20.01
C ILE A 191 -9.99 -1.86 19.60
N LEU A 192 -10.24 -1.71 18.31
CA LEU A 192 -11.23 -0.79 17.77
C LEU A 192 -12.67 -1.30 17.90
N GLN A 193 -12.85 -2.61 18.06
CA GLN A 193 -14.16 -3.31 18.04
C GLN A 193 -14.92 -3.07 16.73
N THR A 194 -14.18 -3.04 15.62
CA THR A 194 -14.72 -2.87 14.26
C THR A 194 -13.83 -3.54 13.24
N ARG A 195 -14.37 -3.80 12.04
CA ARG A 195 -13.59 -4.31 10.90
C ARG A 195 -12.77 -3.19 10.26
N LEU A 196 -11.60 -3.53 9.74
CA LEU A 196 -10.76 -2.59 8.99
C LEU A 196 -11.19 -2.48 7.52
N TRP A 197 -10.84 -1.36 6.90
CA TRP A 197 -10.94 -1.12 5.46
C TRP A 197 -9.54 -1.20 4.83
N PRO A 198 -9.11 -2.38 4.37
CA PRO A 198 -7.85 -2.49 3.62
C PRO A 198 -7.95 -1.79 2.26
N HIS A 199 -6.85 -1.20 1.86
CA HIS A 199 -6.63 -0.62 0.54
C HIS A 199 -5.31 -1.15 -0.02
N TYR A 200 -5.32 -1.54 -1.29
CA TYR A 200 -4.14 -1.89 -2.06
C TYR A 200 -3.90 -0.87 -3.17
N GLY A 201 -2.67 -0.41 -3.29
CA GLY A 201 -2.26 0.47 -4.36
C GLY A 201 -0.74 0.52 -4.49
N SER A 202 -0.29 0.78 -5.68
CA SER A 202 1.11 1.03 -5.99
C SER A 202 1.25 2.32 -6.79
N ARG A 203 2.48 2.78 -6.92
CA ARG A 203 2.78 3.98 -7.72
C ARG A 203 2.41 3.75 -9.18
N GLU A 204 2.62 2.55 -9.67
CA GLU A 204 2.38 2.14 -11.05
C GLU A 204 0.90 2.11 -11.44
N MET A 205 0.00 2.11 -10.47
CA MET A 205 -1.45 2.12 -10.70
C MET A 205 -2.14 3.41 -10.21
N GLY A 206 -1.41 4.52 -10.17
CA GLY A 206 -1.97 5.80 -9.76
C GLY A 206 -2.19 5.94 -8.26
N LEU A 207 -1.33 5.31 -7.42
CA LEU A 207 -1.39 5.34 -5.95
C LEU A 207 -2.62 4.65 -5.34
N GLY A 208 -3.59 4.22 -6.15
CA GLY A 208 -4.80 3.55 -5.69
C GLY A 208 -5.32 2.55 -6.70
N GLY A 209 -5.46 1.27 -6.32
CA GLY A 209 -5.86 0.18 -7.20
C GLY A 209 -7.06 -0.62 -6.73
N ALA A 210 -7.18 -0.86 -5.45
CA ALA A 210 -8.30 -1.61 -4.88
C ALA A 210 -8.63 -1.17 -3.47
N ILE A 211 -9.91 -1.11 -3.12
CA ILE A 211 -10.37 -0.65 -1.81
C ILE A 211 -11.51 -1.54 -1.28
N CYS A 212 -11.49 -1.79 0.02
CA CYS A 212 -12.52 -2.57 0.69
C CYS A 212 -13.85 -1.81 0.75
N CYS A 213 -14.96 -2.55 0.71
CA CYS A 213 -16.30 -2.03 0.96
C CYS A 213 -16.84 -2.50 2.33
N THR A 214 -18.04 -2.07 2.68
CA THR A 214 -18.73 -2.44 3.94
C THR A 214 -18.97 -3.94 4.12
N ALA A 215 -18.91 -4.75 3.05
CA ALA A 215 -19.00 -6.21 3.16
C ALA A 215 -17.72 -6.85 3.74
N HIS A 216 -16.58 -6.16 3.68
CA HIS A 216 -15.27 -6.64 4.14
C HIS A 216 -14.84 -7.99 3.53
N GLU A 217 -15.21 -8.22 2.26
CA GLU A 217 -14.90 -9.45 1.51
C GLU A 217 -13.92 -9.18 0.37
N GLY A 218 -12.71 -8.78 0.70
CA GLY A 218 -11.69 -8.37 -0.26
C GLY A 218 -11.79 -6.90 -0.65
N MET A 219 -11.02 -6.51 -1.64
CA MET A 219 -10.88 -5.13 -2.11
C MET A 219 -11.35 -5.02 -3.56
N HIS A 220 -12.35 -4.18 -3.82
CA HIS A 220 -12.84 -3.91 -5.18
C HIS A 220 -11.77 -3.23 -6.01
N MET A 221 -11.49 -3.84 -7.16
CA MET A 221 -10.54 -3.31 -8.14
C MET A 221 -11.07 -2.07 -8.83
N ARG A 222 -10.17 -1.16 -9.17
CA ARG A 222 -10.49 0.01 -9.97
C ARG A 222 -10.55 -0.35 -11.47
N GLU A 223 -11.56 -1.11 -11.90
CA GLU A 223 -11.65 -1.68 -13.26
C GLU A 223 -11.79 -0.62 -14.36
N ASN A 224 -12.21 0.60 -14.04
CA ASN A 224 -12.21 1.72 -14.98
C ASN A 224 -10.81 2.32 -15.24
N HIS A 225 -9.80 1.93 -14.45
CA HIS A 225 -8.42 2.39 -14.61
C HIS A 225 -7.41 1.28 -14.81
N CYS A 226 -7.70 0.07 -14.30
CA CYS A 226 -6.76 -1.05 -14.35
C CYS A 226 -7.45 -2.33 -14.80
N ILE A 227 -6.90 -2.97 -15.81
CA ILE A 227 -7.19 -4.37 -16.13
C ILE A 227 -6.22 -5.20 -15.29
N THR A 228 -6.76 -6.22 -14.62
CA THR A 228 -6.00 -7.06 -13.70
C THR A 228 -5.97 -8.50 -14.20
N GLU A 229 -4.79 -9.09 -14.20
CA GLU A 229 -4.55 -10.51 -14.46
C GLU A 229 -3.85 -11.12 -13.24
N ILE A 230 -4.13 -12.39 -12.95
CA ILE A 230 -3.34 -13.22 -12.03
C ILE A 230 -2.65 -14.26 -12.87
N ILE A 231 -1.32 -14.39 -12.74
CA ILE A 231 -0.53 -15.30 -13.57
C ILE A 231 0.22 -16.33 -12.72
N ASP A 232 0.49 -17.49 -13.34
CA ASP A 232 1.39 -18.50 -12.80
C ASP A 232 2.87 -18.15 -13.06
N GLU A 233 3.77 -19.03 -12.63
CA GLU A 233 5.23 -18.88 -12.82
C GLU A 233 5.64 -18.86 -14.30
N ASN A 234 4.84 -19.48 -15.18
CA ASN A 234 5.08 -19.52 -16.62
C ASN A 234 4.47 -18.32 -17.37
N GLY A 235 3.77 -17.42 -16.67
CA GLY A 235 3.11 -16.26 -17.25
C GLY A 235 1.71 -16.55 -17.81
N ASN A 236 1.13 -17.72 -17.55
CA ASN A 236 -0.23 -18.04 -17.97
C ASN A 236 -1.25 -17.41 -17.01
N VAL A 237 -2.31 -16.83 -17.59
CA VAL A 237 -3.39 -16.24 -16.78
C VAL A 237 -4.19 -17.34 -16.08
N LEU A 238 -4.30 -17.23 -14.78
CA LEU A 238 -5.02 -18.14 -13.91
C LEU A 238 -6.52 -17.78 -13.82
N PRO A 239 -7.40 -18.78 -13.64
CA PRO A 239 -8.80 -18.51 -13.36
C PRO A 239 -8.99 -17.90 -11.97
N ASP A 240 -10.11 -17.18 -11.79
CA ASP A 240 -10.50 -16.60 -10.51
C ASP A 240 -10.45 -17.66 -9.39
N GLY A 241 -10.01 -17.25 -8.20
CA GLY A 241 -9.81 -18.11 -7.03
C GLY A 241 -8.42 -18.73 -6.91
N LYS A 242 -7.60 -18.71 -7.96
CA LYS A 242 -6.22 -19.21 -7.92
C LYS A 242 -5.25 -18.12 -7.53
N TRP A 243 -4.30 -18.46 -6.67
CA TRP A 243 -3.22 -17.58 -6.25
C TRP A 243 -2.13 -17.50 -7.30
N GLY A 244 -1.65 -16.29 -7.59
CA GLY A 244 -0.56 -16.05 -8.53
C GLY A 244 -0.04 -14.62 -8.44
N GLU A 245 0.89 -14.27 -9.32
CA GLU A 245 1.41 -12.91 -9.41
C GLU A 245 0.38 -11.97 -10.02
N LEU A 246 0.24 -10.82 -9.40
CA LEU A 246 -0.62 -9.74 -9.89
C LEU A 246 0.06 -9.00 -11.04
N VAL A 247 -0.63 -8.93 -12.17
CA VAL A 247 -0.23 -8.15 -13.34
C VAL A 247 -1.29 -7.10 -13.62
N ILE A 248 -0.87 -5.89 -13.92
CA ILE A 248 -1.77 -4.77 -14.20
C ILE A 248 -1.53 -4.19 -15.58
N THR A 249 -2.62 -3.77 -16.22
CA THR A 249 -2.59 -2.89 -17.40
C THR A 249 -3.37 -1.64 -17.06
N THR A 250 -2.69 -0.50 -16.97
CA THR A 250 -3.33 0.76 -16.60
C THR A 250 -3.93 1.41 -17.85
N ILE A 251 -5.25 1.57 -17.86
CA ILE A 251 -5.99 2.17 -18.96
C ILE A 251 -6.46 3.60 -18.67
N GLY A 252 -6.45 4.01 -17.40
CA GLY A 252 -6.83 5.34 -16.94
C GLY A 252 -5.65 6.25 -16.61
N MET A 253 -4.40 5.78 -16.72
CA MET A 253 -3.22 6.62 -16.52
C MET A 253 -2.93 7.45 -17.78
N GLU A 254 -2.87 8.77 -17.59
CA GLU A 254 -2.62 9.72 -18.67
C GLU A 254 -1.13 9.90 -18.94
N ALA A 255 -0.33 10.05 -17.87
CA ALA A 255 1.09 10.33 -18.00
C ALA A 255 1.88 9.11 -18.47
N GLN A 256 1.70 7.97 -17.83
CA GLN A 256 2.56 6.80 -18.03
C GLN A 256 1.75 5.50 -17.92
N PRO A 257 0.96 5.16 -18.96
CA PRO A 257 0.24 3.89 -18.97
C PRO A 257 1.22 2.72 -19.05
N LEU A 258 0.94 1.67 -18.32
CA LEU A 258 1.71 0.43 -18.29
C LEU A 258 0.87 -0.72 -18.85
N ILE A 259 1.47 -1.52 -19.73
CA ILE A 259 0.80 -2.68 -20.35
C ILE A 259 1.42 -3.96 -19.78
N ARG A 260 0.58 -4.79 -19.18
CA ARG A 260 0.95 -6.07 -18.54
C ARG A 260 2.16 -5.94 -17.59
N TYR A 261 2.11 -4.94 -16.71
CA TYR A 261 3.18 -4.71 -15.75
C TYR A 261 3.13 -5.75 -14.63
N ARG A 262 4.23 -6.47 -14.46
CA ARG A 262 4.44 -7.42 -13.36
C ARG A 262 4.74 -6.65 -12.08
N THR A 263 3.83 -6.73 -11.12
CA THR A 263 3.93 -5.95 -9.87
C THR A 263 4.91 -6.56 -8.85
N GLY A 264 5.20 -7.85 -8.97
CA GLY A 264 5.89 -8.62 -7.95
C GLY A 264 5.05 -8.87 -6.70
N ASP A 265 3.77 -8.55 -6.74
CA ASP A 265 2.82 -8.81 -5.67
C ASP A 265 1.99 -10.05 -5.99
N TRP A 266 1.60 -10.80 -4.95
CA TRP A 266 0.91 -12.07 -5.03
C TRP A 266 -0.49 -11.96 -4.43
N SER A 267 -1.51 -12.34 -5.20
CA SER A 267 -2.91 -12.32 -4.77
C SER A 267 -3.76 -13.28 -5.59
N ARG A 268 -5.08 -13.18 -5.47
CA ARG A 268 -6.07 -13.82 -6.34
C ARG A 268 -7.28 -12.93 -6.51
N ILE A 269 -8.04 -13.14 -7.58
CA ILE A 269 -9.37 -12.59 -7.72
C ILE A 269 -10.33 -13.46 -6.91
N ILE A 270 -11.13 -12.86 -6.05
CA ILE A 270 -12.17 -13.56 -5.27
C ILE A 270 -13.32 -13.88 -6.22
N PRO A 271 -13.72 -15.16 -6.38
CA PRO A 271 -14.82 -15.53 -7.25
C PRO A 271 -16.17 -15.02 -6.75
N GLY A 272 -17.06 -14.78 -7.70
CA GLY A 272 -18.46 -14.47 -7.42
C GLY A 272 -18.71 -13.01 -7.02
N ARG A 273 -19.99 -12.69 -6.86
CA ARG A 273 -20.48 -11.36 -6.55
C ARG A 273 -20.19 -11.00 -5.09
N CYS A 274 -19.89 -9.74 -4.82
CA CYS A 274 -19.74 -9.23 -3.47
C CYS A 274 -21.08 -9.12 -2.74
N LEU A 275 -21.11 -9.35 -1.44
CA LEU A 275 -22.31 -9.13 -0.60
C LEU A 275 -22.77 -7.66 -0.59
N CYS A 276 -21.92 -6.70 -0.95
CA CYS A 276 -22.33 -5.30 -1.14
C CYS A 276 -23.20 -5.09 -2.41
N GLY A 277 -23.35 -6.13 -3.24
CA GLY A 277 -24.12 -6.09 -4.47
C GLY A 277 -23.32 -5.71 -5.73
N SER A 278 -22.06 -5.32 -5.61
CA SER A 278 -21.21 -4.95 -6.74
C SER A 278 -20.73 -6.17 -7.53
N GLU A 279 -20.64 -6.01 -8.85
CA GLU A 279 -20.04 -6.97 -9.80
C GLU A 279 -18.55 -6.71 -10.03
N ILE A 280 -18.00 -5.60 -9.53
CA ILE A 280 -16.59 -5.24 -9.67
C ILE A 280 -15.72 -6.34 -9.03
N LYS A 281 -14.69 -6.78 -9.75
CA LYS A 281 -13.75 -7.79 -9.27
C LYS A 281 -13.09 -7.37 -7.95
N ARG A 282 -12.83 -8.36 -7.11
CA ARG A 282 -12.20 -8.15 -5.80
C ARG A 282 -10.87 -8.88 -5.73
N LEU A 283 -9.83 -8.17 -5.31
CA LEU A 283 -8.60 -8.77 -4.84
C LEU A 283 -8.77 -9.32 -3.42
N ASP A 284 -8.21 -10.47 -3.19
CA ASP A 284 -7.95 -10.99 -1.86
C ASP A 284 -6.74 -10.25 -1.24
N PHE A 285 -6.33 -10.68 -0.08
CA PHE A 285 -5.14 -10.21 0.59
C PHE A 285 -3.92 -10.21 -0.34
N VAL A 286 -3.17 -9.10 -0.36
CA VAL A 286 -1.99 -8.95 -1.22
C VAL A 286 -0.72 -9.21 -0.41
N LYS A 287 0.13 -10.09 -0.94
CA LYS A 287 1.46 -10.40 -0.40
C LYS A 287 2.51 -9.92 -1.39
N ARG A 288 3.50 -9.21 -0.94
CA ARG A 288 4.68 -8.95 -1.77
C ARG A 288 5.55 -10.22 -1.82
N MET A 289 6.00 -10.58 -3.01
CA MET A 289 7.03 -11.60 -3.20
C MET A 289 8.36 -10.97 -2.76
N ASP A 290 8.69 -11.13 -1.48
CA ASP A 290 9.92 -10.61 -0.91
C ASP A 290 10.98 -11.71 -0.88
N PRO A 291 12.16 -11.50 -1.49
CA PRO A 291 13.32 -12.40 -1.30
C PRO A 291 13.72 -12.55 0.18
N LEU A 292 13.29 -11.61 1.01
CA LEU A 292 13.51 -11.60 2.46
C LEU A 292 12.36 -12.26 3.25
N GLY A 293 11.55 -13.12 2.64
CA GLY A 293 10.31 -13.77 3.14
C GLY A 293 10.15 -14.02 4.64
N SER A 294 11.25 -13.93 5.38
CA SER A 294 11.30 -14.07 6.83
C SER A 294 10.76 -12.88 7.63
N ILE A 295 10.59 -11.66 7.03
CA ILE A 295 10.15 -10.48 7.81
C ILE A 295 8.65 -10.50 8.01
N ARG A 296 7.89 -10.94 7.00
CA ARG A 296 6.44 -11.08 7.14
C ARG A 296 6.05 -12.20 8.07
N GLU A 297 6.83 -13.28 8.08
CA GLU A 297 6.68 -14.33 9.10
C GLU A 297 6.94 -13.78 10.49
N MET A 298 7.92 -12.88 10.62
CA MET A 298 8.19 -12.19 11.87
C MET A 298 7.09 -11.23 12.28
N ASP A 299 6.47 -10.51 11.34
CA ASP A 299 5.31 -9.68 11.64
C ASP A 299 4.17 -10.52 12.23
N GLU A 300 3.86 -11.68 11.61
CA GLU A 300 2.81 -12.58 12.11
C GLU A 300 3.12 -13.13 13.50
N LEU A 301 4.39 -13.39 13.80
CA LEU A 301 4.81 -13.93 15.09
C LEU A 301 4.95 -12.87 16.19
N LEU A 302 5.66 -11.80 15.89
CA LEU A 302 5.99 -10.80 16.91
C LEU A 302 4.77 -9.96 17.30
N PHE A 303 3.90 -9.60 16.35
CA PHE A 303 2.71 -8.83 16.69
C PHE A 303 1.62 -9.64 17.41
N GLU A 304 1.74 -10.97 17.52
CA GLU A 304 0.94 -11.77 18.46
C GLU A 304 1.21 -11.40 19.93
N ILE A 305 2.39 -10.82 20.22
CA ILE A 305 2.75 -10.38 21.56
C ILE A 305 2.06 -9.05 21.85
N PRO A 306 1.10 -8.99 22.79
CA PRO A 306 0.33 -7.76 23.05
C PRO A 306 1.20 -6.61 23.53
N GLU A 307 2.29 -6.91 24.23
CA GLU A 307 3.21 -5.95 24.79
C GLU A 307 4.17 -5.35 23.75
N LEU A 308 4.34 -5.99 22.57
CA LEU A 308 5.16 -5.45 21.49
C LEU A 308 4.51 -4.20 20.93
N VAL A 309 5.23 -3.10 20.93
CA VAL A 309 4.79 -1.85 20.28
C VAL A 309 5.17 -1.84 18.82
N ASP A 310 6.44 -2.05 18.54
CA ASP A 310 6.99 -2.11 17.18
C ASP A 310 8.38 -2.75 17.19
N TYR A 311 8.92 -3.06 16.01
CA TYR A 311 10.27 -3.55 15.85
C TYR A 311 10.87 -3.13 14.51
N CYS A 312 12.20 -3.11 14.42
CA CYS A 312 12.93 -2.97 13.16
C CYS A 312 14.04 -4.02 13.05
N VAL A 313 14.45 -4.28 11.82
CA VAL A 313 15.53 -5.23 11.50
C VAL A 313 16.63 -4.47 10.78
N LYS A 314 17.88 -4.62 11.27
CA LYS A 314 19.09 -4.21 10.55
C LYS A 314 19.80 -5.45 10.04
N ILE A 315 20.39 -5.35 8.87
CA ILE A 315 21.28 -6.40 8.35
C ILE A 315 22.71 -5.89 8.48
N VAL A 316 23.45 -6.49 9.40
CA VAL A 316 24.86 -6.17 9.66
C VAL A 316 25.68 -7.43 9.38
N ASP A 317 26.64 -7.35 8.45
CA ASP A 317 27.50 -8.48 8.05
C ASP A 317 26.69 -9.76 7.70
N GLY A 318 25.56 -9.60 7.00
CA GLY A 318 24.67 -10.69 6.60
C GLY A 318 23.84 -11.31 7.73
N LYS A 319 23.92 -10.77 8.94
CA LYS A 319 23.13 -11.19 10.10
C LYS A 319 22.00 -10.21 10.38
N LYS A 320 20.86 -10.73 10.83
CA LYS A 320 19.72 -9.91 11.24
C LYS A 320 19.92 -9.47 12.68
N GLU A 321 19.92 -8.16 12.89
CA GLU A 321 19.82 -7.54 14.21
C GLU A 321 18.42 -6.94 14.37
N ILE A 322 17.72 -7.35 15.43
CA ILE A 322 16.37 -6.90 15.71
C ILE A 322 16.39 -5.94 16.87
N THR A 323 15.72 -4.80 16.70
CA THR A 323 15.41 -3.89 17.81
C THR A 323 13.90 -3.84 17.99
N ALA A 324 13.42 -4.27 19.15
CA ALA A 324 12.01 -4.29 19.49
C ALA A 324 11.67 -3.28 20.58
N LEU A 325 10.51 -2.63 20.48
CA LEU A 325 9.93 -1.78 21.50
C LEU A 325 8.77 -2.50 22.18
N PHE A 326 8.69 -2.43 23.51
CA PHE A 326 7.63 -3.06 24.31
C PHE A 326 7.09 -2.12 25.41
N THR A 327 5.87 -2.39 25.91
CA THR A 327 5.19 -1.54 26.91
C THR A 327 5.44 -1.99 28.37
N SER A 328 5.66 -3.27 28.61
CA SER A 328 5.78 -3.84 29.95
C SER A 328 6.96 -4.81 30.07
N ASP A 329 7.43 -5.05 31.28
CA ASP A 329 8.62 -5.88 31.52
C ASP A 329 8.45 -7.35 31.05
N ASN A 330 7.23 -7.86 31.05
CA ASN A 330 6.93 -9.20 30.49
C ASN A 330 7.09 -9.26 28.96
N GLY A 331 7.04 -8.13 28.27
CA GLY A 331 7.22 -8.06 26.81
C GLY A 331 8.60 -8.50 26.37
N GLU A 332 9.64 -8.15 27.11
CA GLU A 332 11.01 -8.57 26.78
C GLU A 332 11.17 -10.09 26.79
N GLU A 333 10.68 -10.75 27.84
CA GLU A 333 10.80 -12.20 27.97
C GLU A 333 10.06 -12.95 26.86
N ARG A 334 8.84 -12.48 26.50
CA ARG A 334 8.06 -13.06 25.40
C ARG A 334 8.73 -12.86 24.05
N ILE A 335 9.25 -11.64 23.78
CA ILE A 335 9.97 -11.35 22.53
C ILE A 335 11.21 -12.25 22.45
N ARG A 336 11.96 -12.37 23.54
CA ARG A 336 13.14 -13.24 23.64
C ARG A 336 12.78 -14.68 23.27
N SER A 337 11.75 -15.25 23.89
CA SER A 337 11.30 -16.62 23.62
C SER A 337 11.02 -16.86 22.13
N VAL A 338 10.28 -15.96 21.50
CA VAL A 338 9.94 -16.06 20.05
C VAL A 338 11.19 -15.97 19.17
N LEU A 339 12.13 -15.06 19.50
CA LEU A 339 13.35 -14.88 18.71
C LEU A 339 14.32 -16.08 18.85
N GLU A 340 14.43 -16.65 20.05
CA GLU A 340 15.24 -17.84 20.34
C GLU A 340 14.68 -19.08 19.62
N GLU A 341 13.35 -19.28 19.60
CA GLU A 341 12.71 -20.36 18.84
C GLU A 341 13.00 -20.29 17.34
N LYS A 342 13.25 -19.09 16.81
CA LYS A 342 13.59 -18.85 15.41
C LYS A 342 15.10 -18.79 15.14
N ASP A 343 15.94 -19.19 16.11
CA ASP A 343 17.41 -19.14 16.06
C ASP A 343 17.97 -17.72 15.74
N ILE A 344 17.24 -16.69 16.14
CA ILE A 344 17.69 -15.30 15.99
C ILE A 344 18.42 -14.90 17.26
N ARG A 345 19.74 -14.76 17.14
CA ARG A 345 20.65 -14.56 18.30
C ARG A 345 21.06 -13.10 18.50
N SER A 346 20.84 -12.24 17.52
CA SER A 346 21.19 -10.81 17.63
C SER A 346 19.93 -9.98 17.72
N TRP A 347 19.60 -9.57 18.93
CA TRP A 347 18.43 -8.74 19.20
C TRP A 347 18.68 -7.82 20.40
N ASN A 348 17.95 -6.71 20.41
CA ASN A 348 17.90 -5.76 21.49
C ASN A 348 16.44 -5.40 21.77
N CYS A 349 16.06 -5.34 23.03
CA CYS A 349 14.73 -4.93 23.46
C CYS A 349 14.81 -3.63 24.25
N LYS A 350 13.92 -2.71 23.99
CA LYS A 350 13.84 -1.43 24.66
C LYS A 350 12.40 -1.15 25.09
N LYS A 351 12.22 -0.74 26.34
CA LYS A 351 10.91 -0.26 26.79
C LYS A 351 10.56 1.03 26.03
N ALA A 352 9.38 1.05 25.43
CA ALA A 352 8.90 2.19 24.66
C ALA A 352 8.66 3.40 25.57
N LYS A 353 9.02 4.58 25.08
CA LYS A 353 8.84 5.87 25.76
C LYS A 353 7.99 6.80 24.88
N TRP A 354 7.42 7.80 25.50
CA TRP A 354 6.63 8.82 24.81
C TRP A 354 7.42 9.62 23.78
N GLU A 355 8.73 9.77 24.00
CA GLU A 355 9.66 10.45 23.11
C GLU A 355 10.13 9.57 21.94
N ASP A 356 9.91 8.27 22.01
CA ASP A 356 10.20 7.40 20.88
C ASP A 356 9.27 7.75 19.73
N GLY A 357 9.84 7.98 18.56
CA GLY A 357 9.06 8.03 17.33
C GLY A 357 8.46 6.67 17.06
N ALA A 358 7.38 6.61 16.32
CA ALA A 358 6.98 5.37 15.67
C ALA A 358 8.20 4.86 14.89
N LEU A 359 8.59 3.58 15.05
CA LEU A 359 9.68 2.97 14.27
C LEU A 359 9.40 2.99 12.77
N TYR A 360 8.26 3.46 12.42
CA TYR A 360 7.70 3.66 11.14
C TYR A 360 7.78 5.16 10.73
N PRO A 361 8.13 5.59 9.50
CA PRO A 361 7.76 4.89 8.29
C PRO A 361 8.98 4.43 7.52
N GLY A 362 9.07 3.25 7.26
CA GLY A 362 10.12 2.75 6.39
C GLY A 362 9.97 1.26 6.22
N LYS A 363 10.78 0.73 5.35
CA LYS A 363 10.95 -0.70 5.31
C LYS A 363 11.43 -1.11 6.69
N ARG A 364 10.78 -2.08 7.35
CA ARG A 364 11.22 -2.63 8.64
C ARG A 364 12.65 -3.19 8.60
N VAL A 365 13.24 -3.25 7.42
CA VAL A 365 14.61 -3.64 7.15
C VAL A 365 15.40 -2.45 6.69
N THR A 366 16.37 -2.08 7.49
CA THR A 366 17.45 -1.16 7.09
C THR A 366 18.71 -1.96 6.78
N ARG A 367 19.31 -1.68 5.64
CA ARG A 367 20.60 -2.29 5.23
C ARG A 367 21.77 -1.50 5.80
#